data_b800154d7cd8a521891ba042633fa22d
#
_entry.id   b800154d7cd8a521891ba042633fa22d
#
_cell.length_a   1.000
_cell.length_b   1.000
_cell.length_c   1.000
_cell.angle_alpha   90.00
_cell.angle_beta   90.00
_cell.angle_gamma   90.00
#
_symmetry.space_group_name_H-M   'P 1'
#
loop_
_entity.id
_entity.type
_entity.pdbx_description
1 polymer ?
#
loop_
_entity_poly.entity_id
_entity_poly.type
_entity_poly.pdbx_seq_one_letter_code
_entity_poly.pdbx_strand_id
1 'polypeptide(L)'
;MRLNTAANLAATAALLIVGVHLLSFEMSPEREDLDSKQLRARIDSVRAQADETRQLIAAMRRQAVVEATPAPVPSRRPPPSVKRMRADASNLNTVVLAVMAHDREASLRDCLRAVLTSRGAKQLLRVGVSMDAPYAYAALRAEAQNAARTYDVRIDCWEHAYNARPKTPRVFAGSPESKISEHVYKALVEGFRVDGARYVILLEDDLRAASDFFSVFSVGVQLLETDETLWCVSAWNDNAGVQGAHGWRVDSLRRTSYFPGLGWLTAKETWDSVLQPSWPAAPTTGWDHWLRAQDSLQGRECVFPEIPRVKHVATGGSTNVRGGEAAAFERRAFAGTSTVETFELAGFDEAELKEAVLSAKRVSVEAAIRTKEDVSVVVKFVEEHRKLAKLFDLWHTELRGYNKQGVLALRRKGGATVYLLDQRRCPWIQERISDADAVVIKASQPGVACTSVCRAAQKTCDPKLLVFADRCDLLRKHFPCDAGCGHQLGPELPAFVARPGRDTSGQCLVASGGFTPTCDAKHPATQRLCVCV
;
A
#
# COMPACT_ATOMS: atom_id res chain seq x y z
N MET A 1 -13.36 25.54 -21.77
CA MET A 1 -13.48 25.51 -20.29
C MET A 1 -14.19 26.72 -19.68
N ARG A 2 -14.12 27.94 -20.22
CA ARG A 2 -14.79 29.13 -19.66
C ARG A 2 -16.31 29.26 -20.00
N LEU A 3 -16.81 28.63 -21.06
CA LEU A 3 -18.24 28.69 -21.46
C LEU A 3 -19.13 27.75 -20.61
N ASN A 4 -18.64 26.62 -20.12
CA ASN A 4 -19.41 25.73 -19.25
C ASN A 4 -19.68 26.33 -17.85
N THR A 5 -18.79 27.20 -17.36
CA THR A 5 -18.94 27.86 -16.06
C THR A 5 -20.02 28.92 -16.07
N ALA A 6 -20.15 29.68 -17.18
CA ALA A 6 -21.17 30.73 -17.31
C ALA A 6 -22.59 30.12 -17.45
N ALA A 7 -22.75 29.04 -18.20
CA ALA A 7 -24.03 28.34 -18.36
C ALA A 7 -24.49 27.66 -17.06
N ASN A 8 -23.57 27.10 -16.30
CA ASN A 8 -23.89 26.51 -15.00
C ASN A 8 -24.21 27.59 -13.95
N LEU A 9 -23.52 28.72 -13.94
CA LEU A 9 -23.81 29.86 -13.06
C LEU A 9 -25.20 30.48 -13.37
N ALA A 10 -25.58 30.61 -14.64
CA ALA A 10 -26.90 31.13 -15.02
C ALA A 10 -28.02 30.15 -14.64
N ALA A 11 -27.82 28.83 -14.79
CA ALA A 11 -28.78 27.81 -14.37
C ALA A 11 -28.93 27.75 -12.84
N THR A 12 -27.85 27.93 -12.09
CA THR A 12 -27.87 27.97 -10.63
C THR A 12 -28.54 29.27 -10.11
N ALA A 13 -28.32 30.42 -10.76
CA ALA A 13 -28.96 31.66 -10.44
C ALA A 13 -30.49 31.63 -10.70
N ALA A 14 -30.92 31.01 -11.81
CA ALA A 14 -32.32 30.83 -12.12
C ALA A 14 -33.06 29.92 -11.12
N LEU A 15 -32.42 28.83 -10.67
CA LEU A 15 -32.96 27.96 -9.63
C LEU A 15 -33.01 28.61 -8.25
N LEU A 16 -32.05 29.48 -7.90
CA LEU A 16 -32.04 30.27 -6.68
C LEU A 16 -33.16 31.31 -6.67
N ILE A 17 -33.43 31.98 -7.79
CA ILE A 17 -34.52 32.98 -7.89
C ILE A 17 -35.89 32.31 -7.72
N VAL A 18 -36.10 31.14 -8.31
CA VAL A 18 -37.35 30.36 -8.13
C VAL A 18 -37.46 29.81 -6.69
N GLY A 19 -36.35 29.38 -6.09
CA GLY A 19 -36.32 28.94 -4.69
C GLY A 19 -36.59 30.04 -3.68
N VAL A 20 -36.06 31.26 -3.89
CA VAL A 20 -36.30 32.43 -3.04
C VAL A 20 -37.74 32.89 -3.15
N HIS A 21 -38.38 32.83 -4.33
CA HIS A 21 -39.81 33.15 -4.48
C HIS A 21 -40.73 32.13 -3.82
N LEU A 22 -40.35 30.84 -3.77
CA LEU A 22 -41.10 29.83 -3.04
C LEU A 22 -40.95 29.95 -1.51
N LEU A 23 -39.76 30.31 -1.02
CA LEU A 23 -39.51 30.54 0.40
C LEU A 23 -40.11 31.84 0.95
N SER A 24 -40.19 32.91 0.15
CA SER A 24 -40.88 34.14 0.56
C SER A 24 -42.40 33.98 0.65
N PHE A 25 -42.95 32.93 0.06
CA PHE A 25 -44.37 32.59 0.18
C PHE A 25 -44.73 31.87 1.50
N GLU A 26 -43.79 31.18 2.12
CA GLU A 26 -44.01 30.48 3.40
C GLU A 26 -43.85 31.37 4.64
N MET A 27 -43.30 32.58 4.52
CA MET A 27 -42.92 33.40 5.67
C MET A 27 -43.77 34.65 5.87
N SER A 28 -44.94 34.80 5.21
CA SER A 28 -45.83 35.95 5.42
C SER A 28 -46.94 35.60 6.43
N PRO A 29 -47.08 36.31 7.57
CA PRO A 29 -48.00 35.94 8.64
C PRO A 29 -49.46 36.35 8.41
N GLU A 30 -49.83 36.87 7.23
CA GLU A 30 -51.22 37.23 6.95
C GLU A 30 -51.92 36.14 6.13
N ARG A 31 -52.61 35.26 6.84
CA ARG A 31 -53.62 34.36 6.27
C ARG A 31 -54.90 35.18 6.01
N GLU A 32 -54.97 35.84 4.87
CA GLU A 32 -56.26 36.15 4.28
C GLU A 32 -56.72 35.01 3.40
N ASP A 33 -58.01 34.70 3.51
CA ASP A 33 -58.77 33.66 2.80
C ASP A 33 -58.71 33.91 1.28
N LEU A 34 -57.66 33.42 0.62
CA LEU A 34 -57.50 33.50 -0.82
C LEU A 34 -58.49 32.53 -1.47
N ASP A 35 -59.48 33.06 -2.19
CA ASP A 35 -60.41 32.29 -3.01
C ASP A 35 -59.63 31.25 -3.85
N SER A 36 -60.12 30.02 -3.86
CA SER A 36 -59.54 28.86 -4.56
C SER A 36 -59.24 29.14 -6.05
N LYS A 37 -59.91 30.09 -6.66
CA LYS A 37 -59.64 30.59 -8.02
C LYS A 37 -58.33 31.39 -8.13
N GLN A 38 -58.04 32.24 -7.16
CA GLN A 38 -56.79 33.03 -7.15
C GLN A 38 -55.57 32.17 -6.90
N LEU A 39 -55.69 31.12 -6.05
CA LEU A 39 -54.62 30.17 -5.81
C LEU A 39 -54.31 29.31 -7.06
N ARG A 40 -55.35 28.88 -7.78
CA ARG A 40 -55.18 28.17 -9.06
C ARG A 40 -54.49 29.06 -10.10
N ALA A 41 -54.90 30.26 -10.28
CA ALA A 41 -54.28 31.21 -11.23
C ALA A 41 -52.80 31.47 -10.91
N ARG A 42 -52.41 31.54 -9.63
CA ARG A 42 -51.00 31.65 -9.22
C ARG A 42 -50.19 30.37 -9.50
N ILE A 43 -50.77 29.21 -9.21
CA ILE A 43 -50.13 27.93 -9.53
C ILE A 43 -49.89 27.79 -11.04
N ASP A 44 -50.87 28.16 -11.85
CA ASP A 44 -50.75 28.10 -13.31
C ASP A 44 -49.70 29.12 -13.83
N SER A 45 -49.59 30.29 -13.24
CA SER A 45 -48.55 31.26 -13.56
C SER A 45 -47.15 30.73 -13.22
N VAL A 46 -46.96 30.12 -12.05
CA VAL A 46 -45.67 29.51 -11.67
C VAL A 46 -45.30 28.34 -12.57
N ARG A 47 -46.28 27.53 -12.97
CA ARG A 47 -46.07 26.43 -13.94
C ARG A 47 -45.63 26.98 -15.30
N ALA A 48 -46.29 28.01 -15.81
CA ALA A 48 -45.93 28.62 -17.08
C ALA A 48 -44.50 29.19 -17.06
N GLN A 49 -44.07 29.84 -15.98
CA GLN A 49 -42.71 30.35 -15.81
C GLN A 49 -41.69 29.22 -15.71
N ALA A 50 -42.03 28.12 -15.04
CA ALA A 50 -41.16 26.94 -14.96
C ALA A 50 -40.97 26.26 -16.33
N ASP A 51 -42.02 26.20 -17.15
CA ASP A 51 -41.96 25.63 -18.49
C ASP A 51 -41.19 26.52 -19.47
N GLU A 52 -41.32 27.83 -19.37
CA GLU A 52 -40.53 28.80 -20.13
C GLU A 52 -39.03 28.67 -19.78
N THR A 53 -38.71 28.54 -18.50
CA THR A 53 -37.34 28.34 -18.03
C THR A 53 -36.76 27.02 -18.55
N ARG A 54 -37.55 25.94 -18.56
CA ARG A 54 -37.16 24.65 -19.15
C ARG A 54 -36.87 24.73 -20.64
N GLN A 55 -37.71 25.46 -21.37
CA GLN A 55 -37.53 25.70 -22.82
C GLN A 55 -36.25 26.50 -23.09
N LEU A 56 -35.96 27.52 -22.28
CA LEU A 56 -34.75 28.34 -22.38
C LEU A 56 -33.49 27.51 -22.13
N ILE A 57 -33.49 26.68 -21.07
CA ILE A 57 -32.38 25.72 -20.78
C ILE A 57 -32.21 24.71 -21.94
N ALA A 58 -33.30 24.23 -22.52
CA ALA A 58 -33.23 23.31 -23.65
C ALA A 58 -32.69 23.96 -24.92
N ALA A 59 -33.03 25.26 -25.15
CA ALA A 59 -32.49 26.05 -26.27
C ALA A 59 -30.97 26.31 -26.08
N MET A 60 -30.55 26.73 -24.87
CA MET A 60 -29.12 26.91 -24.54
C MET A 60 -28.30 25.62 -24.69
N ARG A 61 -28.87 24.49 -24.28
CA ARG A 61 -28.21 23.16 -24.50
C ARG A 61 -28.08 22.80 -25.97
N ARG A 62 -29.07 23.12 -26.83
CA ARG A 62 -29.01 22.91 -28.28
C ARG A 62 -27.97 23.83 -28.93
N GLN A 63 -27.87 25.08 -28.52
CA GLN A 63 -26.88 26.03 -29.02
C GLN A 63 -25.45 25.60 -28.62
N ALA A 64 -25.23 25.13 -27.38
CA ALA A 64 -23.96 24.61 -26.92
C ALA A 64 -23.51 23.32 -27.66
N VAL A 65 -24.47 22.54 -28.18
CA VAL A 65 -24.17 21.33 -28.98
C VAL A 65 -23.80 21.67 -30.43
N VAL A 66 -24.35 22.76 -30.97
CA VAL A 66 -24.05 23.21 -32.36
C VAL A 66 -22.70 23.93 -32.43
N GLU A 67 -22.26 24.60 -31.37
CA GLU A 67 -20.95 25.28 -31.31
C GLU A 67 -19.79 24.33 -30.93
N ALA A 68 -20.08 23.12 -30.46
CA ALA A 68 -19.09 22.09 -30.24
C ALA A 68 -18.79 21.36 -31.55
N THR A 69 -18.02 21.97 -32.43
CA THR A 69 -17.26 21.21 -33.44
C THR A 69 -16.49 20.13 -32.68
N PRO A 70 -16.58 18.83 -33.04
CA PRO A 70 -15.79 17.81 -32.37
C PRO A 70 -14.33 18.21 -32.52
N ALA A 71 -13.68 18.53 -31.39
CA ALA A 71 -12.25 18.68 -31.37
C ALA A 71 -11.63 17.42 -32.01
N PRO A 72 -10.61 17.54 -32.84
CA PRO A 72 -9.96 16.39 -33.44
C PRO A 72 -9.64 15.43 -32.29
N VAL A 73 -10.04 14.17 -32.42
CA VAL A 73 -9.72 13.09 -31.47
C VAL A 73 -8.22 13.21 -31.21
N PRO A 74 -7.80 13.50 -29.97
CA PRO A 74 -6.38 13.63 -29.69
C PRO A 74 -5.73 12.34 -30.17
N SER A 75 -4.80 12.43 -31.12
CA SER A 75 -3.96 11.32 -31.52
C SER A 75 -3.50 10.67 -30.23
N ARG A 76 -3.66 9.33 -30.10
CA ARG A 76 -3.19 8.57 -28.93
C ARG A 76 -1.79 9.08 -28.62
N ARG A 77 -1.61 9.77 -27.48
CA ARG A 77 -0.27 10.07 -26.98
C ARG A 77 0.51 8.76 -27.01
N PRO A 78 1.74 8.78 -27.50
CA PRO A 78 2.59 7.62 -27.35
C PRO A 78 2.54 7.23 -25.86
N PRO A 79 2.49 5.92 -25.54
CA PRO A 79 2.50 5.49 -24.16
C PRO A 79 3.66 6.20 -23.45
N PRO A 80 3.47 6.68 -22.20
CA PRO A 80 4.51 7.38 -21.46
C PRO A 80 5.78 6.54 -21.53
N SER A 81 6.93 7.20 -21.74
CA SER A 81 8.22 6.52 -21.85
C SER A 81 8.49 5.83 -20.51
N VAL A 82 8.21 4.53 -20.46
CA VAL A 82 8.38 3.75 -19.23
C VAL A 82 9.85 3.81 -18.84
N LYS A 83 10.14 4.37 -17.67
CA LYS A 83 11.50 4.46 -17.12
C LYS A 83 12.07 3.05 -16.98
N ARG A 84 13.24 2.82 -17.59
CA ARG A 84 13.96 1.56 -17.50
C ARG A 84 15.32 1.78 -16.85
N MET A 85 15.74 0.82 -16.02
CA MET A 85 17.05 0.81 -15.41
C MET A 85 17.78 -0.49 -15.70
N ARG A 86 19.07 -0.37 -16.02
CA ARG A 86 19.95 -1.51 -16.23
C ARG A 86 20.74 -1.83 -14.98
N ALA A 87 20.86 -3.12 -14.68
CA ALA A 87 21.72 -3.63 -13.62
C ALA A 87 23.19 -3.28 -13.92
N ASP A 88 23.85 -2.71 -12.94
CA ASP A 88 25.30 -2.49 -12.92
C ASP A 88 25.91 -3.35 -11.83
N ALA A 89 26.46 -4.50 -12.21
CA ALA A 89 27.01 -5.44 -11.24
C ALA A 89 28.19 -4.88 -10.43
N SER A 90 28.78 -3.76 -10.85
CA SER A 90 29.90 -3.12 -10.12
C SER A 90 29.47 -2.61 -8.74
N ASN A 91 28.21 -2.22 -8.55
CA ASN A 91 27.72 -1.71 -7.27
C ASN A 91 27.51 -2.82 -6.23
N LEU A 92 27.54 -4.09 -6.63
CA LEU A 92 27.47 -5.23 -5.72
C LEU A 92 28.74 -5.39 -4.86
N ASN A 93 29.83 -4.69 -5.18
CA ASN A 93 31.06 -4.67 -4.39
C ASN A 93 30.92 -3.99 -3.01
N THR A 94 29.77 -3.40 -2.72
CA THR A 94 29.39 -2.84 -1.41
C THR A 94 28.30 -3.65 -0.71
N VAL A 95 27.89 -4.78 -1.31
CA VAL A 95 26.80 -5.62 -0.84
C VAL A 95 27.33 -6.88 -0.20
N VAL A 96 26.85 -7.19 1.00
CA VAL A 96 27.09 -8.46 1.69
C VAL A 96 25.85 -9.34 1.54
N LEU A 97 26.04 -10.60 1.17
CA LEU A 97 24.99 -11.62 1.24
C LEU A 97 25.10 -12.37 2.58
N ALA A 98 24.08 -12.29 3.40
CA ALA A 98 23.93 -13.05 4.64
C ALA A 98 22.93 -14.19 4.42
N VAL A 99 23.39 -15.44 4.37
CA VAL A 99 22.55 -16.64 4.28
C VAL A 99 22.30 -17.16 5.69
N MET A 100 21.03 -17.23 6.10
CA MET A 100 20.63 -17.76 7.40
C MET A 100 20.43 -19.27 7.31
N ALA A 101 21.05 -20.02 8.21
CA ALA A 101 20.92 -21.47 8.33
C ALA A 101 20.77 -21.90 9.80
N HIS A 102 19.83 -22.81 10.05
CA HIS A 102 19.63 -23.39 11.39
C HIS A 102 20.30 -24.77 11.52
N ASP A 103 19.71 -25.81 10.92
CA ASP A 103 20.19 -27.18 11.02
C ASP A 103 19.95 -28.01 9.74
N ARG A 104 19.63 -27.37 8.63
CA ARG A 104 19.26 -28.02 7.37
C ARG A 104 20.41 -27.99 6.36
N GLU A 105 21.38 -28.88 6.49
CA GLU A 105 22.58 -28.96 5.62
C GLU A 105 22.25 -29.03 4.12
N ALA A 106 21.30 -29.89 3.74
CA ALA A 106 20.92 -30.05 2.35
C ALA A 106 20.25 -28.76 1.78
N SER A 107 19.44 -28.08 2.59
CA SER A 107 18.83 -26.80 2.22
C SER A 107 19.89 -25.73 2.01
N LEU A 108 20.84 -25.61 2.95
CA LEU A 108 21.95 -24.64 2.83
C LEU A 108 22.78 -24.91 1.58
N ARG A 109 23.14 -26.18 1.33
CA ARG A 109 23.89 -26.59 0.11
C ARG A 109 23.18 -26.15 -1.15
N ASP A 110 21.90 -26.44 -1.26
CA ASP A 110 21.10 -26.12 -2.42
C ASP A 110 20.87 -24.60 -2.58
N CYS A 111 20.69 -23.88 -1.47
CA CYS A 111 20.60 -22.43 -1.47
C CYS A 111 21.91 -21.79 -1.96
N LEU A 112 23.06 -22.20 -1.37
CA LEU A 112 24.37 -21.70 -1.77
C LEU A 112 24.66 -22.04 -3.25
N ARG A 113 24.34 -23.26 -3.71
CA ARG A 113 24.47 -23.59 -5.12
C ARG A 113 23.69 -22.66 -6.01
N ALA A 114 22.40 -22.42 -5.72
CA ALA A 114 21.54 -21.58 -6.53
C ALA A 114 22.03 -20.12 -6.56
N VAL A 115 22.35 -19.55 -5.39
CA VAL A 115 22.72 -18.14 -5.30
C VAL A 115 24.14 -17.86 -5.83
N LEU A 116 25.10 -18.76 -5.59
CA LEU A 116 26.49 -18.58 -6.04
C LEU A 116 26.68 -18.84 -7.54
N THR A 117 25.76 -19.55 -8.19
CA THR A 117 25.73 -19.66 -9.66
C THR A 117 24.95 -18.54 -10.34
N SER A 118 24.26 -17.70 -9.58
CA SER A 118 23.55 -16.55 -10.13
C SER A 118 24.52 -15.48 -10.65
N ARG A 119 24.14 -14.80 -11.73
CA ARG A 119 24.93 -13.71 -12.29
C ARG A 119 25.12 -12.59 -11.25
N GLY A 120 26.34 -12.12 -11.07
CA GLY A 120 26.69 -11.07 -10.12
C GLY A 120 27.19 -11.62 -8.76
N ALA A 121 27.16 -12.92 -8.50
CA ALA A 121 27.62 -13.49 -7.24
C ALA A 121 29.10 -13.17 -6.94
N LYS A 122 29.96 -13.19 -7.95
CA LYS A 122 31.41 -12.90 -7.82
C LYS A 122 31.74 -11.43 -7.57
N GLN A 123 30.79 -10.53 -7.78
CA GLN A 123 30.94 -9.11 -7.54
C GLN A 123 30.54 -8.67 -6.11
N LEU A 124 29.97 -9.59 -5.32
CA LEU A 124 29.61 -9.31 -3.92
C LEU A 124 30.86 -8.95 -3.09
N LEU A 125 30.70 -7.99 -2.19
CA LEU A 125 31.74 -7.66 -1.21
C LEU A 125 32.11 -8.90 -0.35
N ARG A 126 31.10 -9.62 0.11
CA ARG A 126 31.24 -10.79 0.97
C ARG A 126 30.01 -11.68 0.94
N VAL A 127 30.21 -12.96 1.17
CA VAL A 127 29.16 -13.92 1.52
C VAL A 127 29.39 -14.38 2.95
N GLY A 128 28.36 -14.37 3.79
CA GLY A 128 28.36 -14.88 5.15
C GLY A 128 27.28 -15.94 5.32
N VAL A 129 27.56 -17.00 6.06
CA VAL A 129 26.57 -17.97 6.53
C VAL A 129 26.37 -17.75 8.03
N SER A 130 25.19 -17.30 8.39
CA SER A 130 24.76 -17.05 9.77
C SER A 130 24.09 -18.29 10.33
N MET A 131 24.63 -18.84 11.43
CA MET A 131 24.21 -20.12 12.01
C MET A 131 23.85 -19.94 13.48
N ASP A 132 22.70 -20.44 13.93
CA ASP A 132 22.21 -20.31 15.31
C ASP A 132 21.97 -21.63 16.05
N ALA A 133 22.24 -22.78 15.43
CA ALA A 133 22.12 -24.08 16.03
C ALA A 133 23.51 -24.67 16.36
N PRO A 134 24.00 -24.58 17.63
CA PRO A 134 25.35 -25.03 17.98
C PRO A 134 25.67 -26.50 17.63
N TYR A 135 24.67 -27.37 17.71
CA TYR A 135 24.82 -28.78 17.36
C TYR A 135 25.02 -29.03 15.86
N ALA A 136 24.64 -28.08 14.99
CA ALA A 136 24.76 -28.18 13.53
C ALA A 136 25.97 -27.40 12.96
N TYR A 137 26.71 -26.62 13.75
CA TYR A 137 27.77 -25.74 13.25
C TYR A 137 28.81 -26.46 12.41
N ALA A 138 29.27 -27.63 12.85
CA ALA A 138 30.31 -28.37 12.14
C ALA A 138 29.86 -28.76 10.72
N ALA A 139 28.66 -29.27 10.60
CA ALA A 139 28.06 -29.69 9.34
C ALA A 139 27.77 -28.52 8.41
N LEU A 140 27.11 -27.45 8.92
CA LEU A 140 26.82 -26.24 8.15
C LEU A 140 28.11 -25.54 7.67
N ARG A 141 29.14 -25.49 8.52
CA ARG A 141 30.45 -24.95 8.15
C ARG A 141 31.12 -25.78 7.05
N ALA A 142 31.01 -27.11 7.10
CA ALA A 142 31.54 -27.98 6.05
C ALA A 142 30.89 -27.70 4.70
N GLU A 143 29.56 -27.48 4.67
CA GLU A 143 28.83 -27.09 3.45
C GLU A 143 29.26 -25.71 2.95
N ALA A 144 29.39 -24.71 3.83
CA ALA A 144 29.88 -23.39 3.47
C ALA A 144 31.30 -23.42 2.88
N GLN A 145 32.22 -24.18 3.50
CA GLN A 145 33.60 -24.38 3.00
C GLN A 145 33.64 -25.12 1.66
N ASN A 146 32.76 -26.12 1.49
CA ASN A 146 32.65 -26.83 0.22
C ASN A 146 32.16 -25.89 -0.89
N ALA A 147 31.13 -25.09 -0.62
CA ALA A 147 30.64 -24.08 -1.56
C ALA A 147 31.73 -23.04 -1.88
N ALA A 148 32.47 -22.55 -0.87
CA ALA A 148 33.58 -21.60 -1.06
C ALA A 148 34.61 -22.12 -2.06
N ARG A 149 35.04 -23.40 -1.92
CA ARG A 149 35.97 -24.06 -2.85
C ARG A 149 35.37 -24.29 -4.23
N THR A 150 34.10 -24.73 -4.28
CA THR A 150 33.44 -25.10 -5.54
C THR A 150 33.20 -23.89 -6.45
N TYR A 151 32.81 -22.77 -5.86
CA TYR A 151 32.41 -21.56 -6.61
C TYR A 151 33.50 -20.48 -6.63
N ASP A 152 34.65 -20.73 -5.98
CA ASP A 152 35.77 -19.79 -5.87
C ASP A 152 35.29 -18.44 -5.32
N VAL A 153 34.68 -18.48 -4.13
CA VAL A 153 34.17 -17.30 -3.40
C VAL A 153 34.57 -17.39 -1.93
N ARG A 154 34.82 -16.23 -1.31
CA ARG A 154 35.08 -16.19 0.13
C ARG A 154 33.76 -16.23 0.89
N ILE A 155 33.60 -17.22 1.77
CA ILE A 155 32.44 -17.40 2.66
C ILE A 155 32.92 -17.32 4.11
N ASP A 156 32.39 -16.39 4.88
CA ASP A 156 32.59 -16.30 6.32
C ASP A 156 31.46 -17.06 7.03
N CYS A 157 31.79 -17.72 8.15
CA CYS A 157 30.82 -18.43 8.98
C CYS A 157 30.61 -17.65 10.29
N TRP A 158 29.36 -17.23 10.55
CA TRP A 158 28.99 -16.47 11.74
C TRP A 158 28.16 -17.36 12.66
N GLU A 159 28.74 -17.72 13.81
CA GLU A 159 28.13 -18.61 14.78
C GLU A 159 27.50 -17.84 15.93
N HIS A 160 26.23 -18.07 16.18
CA HIS A 160 25.42 -17.34 17.15
C HIS A 160 24.76 -18.30 18.12
N ALA A 161 25.30 -18.48 19.31
CA ALA A 161 24.55 -19.16 20.36
C ALA A 161 23.38 -18.27 20.83
N TYR A 162 22.21 -18.88 20.97
CA TYR A 162 21.04 -18.19 21.51
C TYR A 162 21.33 -17.70 22.94
N ASN A 163 20.99 -16.44 23.26
CA ASN A 163 21.28 -15.76 24.52
C ASN A 163 22.75 -15.89 25.02
N ALA A 164 23.72 -16.32 24.20
CA ALA A 164 25.11 -16.09 24.50
C ALA A 164 25.31 -14.58 24.66
N ARG A 165 25.94 -14.17 25.80
CA ARG A 165 26.14 -12.75 26.16
C ARG A 165 26.37 -11.94 24.91
N PRO A 166 25.39 -11.14 24.51
CA PRO A 166 25.48 -10.50 23.22
C PRO A 166 26.59 -9.47 23.27
N LYS A 167 27.42 -9.43 22.23
CA LYS A 167 28.21 -8.24 21.93
C LYS A 167 27.31 -7.01 21.66
N THR A 168 26.00 -7.18 21.84
CA THR A 168 24.93 -6.20 21.65
C THR A 168 24.14 -6.03 22.96
N PRO A 169 23.71 -4.81 23.32
CA PRO A 169 23.01 -4.55 24.58
C PRO A 169 21.59 -5.15 24.67
N ARG A 170 21.12 -5.86 23.63
CA ARG A 170 19.73 -6.32 23.54
C ARG A 170 19.59 -7.77 24.00
N VAL A 171 18.67 -8.01 24.93
CA VAL A 171 18.30 -9.35 25.41
C VAL A 171 16.98 -9.77 24.73
N PHE A 172 16.94 -10.93 24.13
CA PHE A 172 15.77 -11.48 23.47
C PHE A 172 14.99 -12.43 24.39
N ALA A 173 13.66 -12.45 24.24
CA ALA A 173 12.82 -13.41 24.97
C ALA A 173 13.03 -14.85 24.46
N GLY A 174 12.54 -15.85 25.22
CA GLY A 174 12.79 -17.27 24.91
C GLY A 174 11.81 -17.92 23.93
N SER A 175 10.85 -17.17 23.34
CA SER A 175 9.88 -17.76 22.42
C SER A 175 10.52 -18.14 21.07
N PRO A 176 9.93 -19.05 20.29
CA PRO A 176 10.40 -19.40 18.94
C PRO A 176 10.54 -18.18 18.03
N GLU A 177 9.55 -17.28 18.07
CA GLU A 177 9.52 -16.04 17.28
C GLU A 177 10.68 -15.10 17.68
N SER A 178 10.98 -15.02 18.97
CA SER A 178 12.11 -14.23 19.48
C SER A 178 13.46 -14.81 19.07
N LYS A 179 13.60 -16.13 19.01
CA LYS A 179 14.84 -16.78 18.54
C LYS A 179 15.10 -16.47 17.08
N ILE A 180 14.06 -16.55 16.23
CA ILE A 180 14.16 -16.19 14.81
C ILE A 180 14.50 -14.71 14.68
N SER A 181 13.82 -13.84 15.44
CA SER A 181 14.10 -12.39 15.46
C SER A 181 15.55 -12.08 15.87
N GLU A 182 16.09 -12.81 16.88
CA GLU A 182 17.48 -12.69 17.30
C GLU A 182 18.44 -13.13 16.19
N HIS A 183 18.15 -14.24 15.50
CA HIS A 183 18.99 -14.73 14.42
C HIS A 183 19.07 -13.72 13.27
N VAL A 184 17.91 -13.19 12.81
CA VAL A 184 17.85 -12.14 11.80
C VAL A 184 18.66 -10.91 12.22
N TYR A 185 18.46 -10.44 13.46
CA TYR A 185 19.21 -9.30 14.01
C TYR A 185 20.71 -9.53 13.96
N LYS A 186 21.19 -10.69 14.41
CA LYS A 186 22.62 -11.04 14.44
C LYS A 186 23.21 -11.18 13.04
N ALA A 187 22.46 -11.77 12.10
CA ALA A 187 22.87 -11.88 10.71
C ALA A 187 23.09 -10.49 10.07
N LEU A 188 22.17 -9.54 10.33
CA LEU A 188 22.32 -8.17 9.86
C LEU A 188 23.48 -7.44 10.53
N VAL A 189 23.66 -7.61 11.85
CA VAL A 189 24.81 -7.05 12.60
C VAL A 189 26.13 -7.52 12.01
N GLU A 190 26.32 -8.82 11.79
CA GLU A 190 27.58 -9.36 11.23
C GLU A 190 27.74 -8.92 9.77
N GLY A 191 26.68 -8.89 8.98
CA GLY A 191 26.73 -8.40 7.61
C GLY A 191 27.22 -6.95 7.52
N PHE A 192 26.67 -6.05 8.37
CA PHE A 192 27.07 -4.64 8.40
C PHE A 192 28.41 -4.38 9.12
N ARG A 193 28.98 -5.37 9.83
CA ARG A 193 30.34 -5.30 10.38
C ARG A 193 31.42 -5.58 9.35
N VAL A 194 31.10 -6.16 8.22
CA VAL A 194 32.05 -6.35 7.12
C VAL A 194 32.52 -4.97 6.64
N ASP A 195 33.83 -4.78 6.61
CA ASP A 195 34.40 -3.50 6.17
C ASP A 195 34.01 -3.19 4.72
N GLY A 196 33.55 -1.97 4.48
CA GLY A 196 33.03 -1.53 3.20
C GLY A 196 31.57 -1.91 2.92
N ALA A 197 30.86 -2.62 3.82
CA ALA A 197 29.47 -2.99 3.64
C ALA A 197 28.54 -1.74 3.73
N ARG A 198 27.87 -1.45 2.64
CA ARG A 198 26.80 -0.44 2.59
C ARG A 198 25.41 -1.05 2.55
N TYR A 199 25.29 -2.28 2.07
CA TYR A 199 24.04 -3.01 1.92
C TYR A 199 24.20 -4.45 2.38
N VAL A 200 23.14 -5.02 2.96
CA VAL A 200 23.07 -6.44 3.30
C VAL A 200 21.83 -7.04 2.65
N ILE A 201 22.04 -8.13 1.90
CA ILE A 201 20.97 -9.05 1.46
C ILE A 201 20.83 -10.13 2.52
N LEU A 202 19.62 -10.31 3.05
CA LEU A 202 19.28 -11.44 3.91
C LEU A 202 18.55 -12.50 3.10
N LEU A 203 19.04 -13.74 3.15
CA LEU A 203 18.48 -14.89 2.43
C LEU A 203 18.36 -16.09 3.38
N GLU A 204 17.21 -16.77 3.38
CA GLU A 204 17.00 -17.99 4.18
C GLU A 204 17.43 -19.23 3.40
N ASP A 205 17.91 -20.29 4.10
CA ASP A 205 18.46 -21.50 3.47
C ASP A 205 17.45 -22.34 2.69
N ASP A 206 16.13 -22.11 2.88
CA ASP A 206 15.05 -22.76 2.14
C ASP A 206 14.60 -21.98 0.90
N LEU A 207 15.35 -20.96 0.50
CA LEU A 207 15.10 -20.19 -0.72
C LEU A 207 16.04 -20.63 -1.86
N ARG A 208 15.51 -20.67 -3.07
CA ARG A 208 16.27 -20.93 -4.32
C ARG A 208 16.28 -19.66 -5.15
N ALA A 209 17.46 -19.14 -5.42
CA ALA A 209 17.66 -17.94 -6.22
C ALA A 209 17.52 -18.24 -7.73
N ALA A 210 16.95 -17.29 -8.47
CA ALA A 210 16.95 -17.28 -9.94
C ALA A 210 18.31 -16.84 -10.49
N SER A 211 18.59 -17.15 -11.76
CA SER A 211 19.88 -16.85 -12.38
C SER A 211 20.20 -15.34 -12.45
N ASP A 212 19.19 -14.47 -12.47
CA ASP A 212 19.31 -13.00 -12.44
C ASP A 212 18.98 -12.37 -11.08
N PHE A 213 19.09 -13.14 -10.00
CA PHE A 213 18.77 -12.70 -8.65
C PHE A 213 19.46 -11.38 -8.29
N PHE A 214 20.78 -11.29 -8.50
CA PHE A 214 21.53 -10.07 -8.16
C PHE A 214 21.29 -8.90 -9.13
N SER A 215 20.73 -9.13 -10.31
CA SER A 215 20.36 -8.04 -11.21
C SER A 215 19.26 -7.14 -10.61
N VAL A 216 18.30 -7.73 -9.87
CA VAL A 216 17.27 -6.98 -9.12
C VAL A 216 17.90 -6.13 -8.02
N PHE A 217 18.83 -6.70 -7.25
CA PHE A 217 19.49 -5.96 -6.17
C PHE A 217 20.44 -4.89 -6.68
N SER A 218 21.11 -5.12 -7.80
CA SER A 218 21.94 -4.12 -8.44
C SER A 218 21.13 -2.88 -8.86
N VAL A 219 19.95 -3.07 -9.49
CA VAL A 219 19.02 -1.96 -9.76
C VAL A 219 18.48 -1.39 -8.46
N GLY A 220 18.20 -2.23 -7.49
CA GLY A 220 17.71 -1.82 -6.18
C GLY A 220 18.68 -0.89 -5.43
N VAL A 221 19.98 -1.19 -5.46
CA VAL A 221 21.04 -0.31 -4.88
C VAL A 221 20.99 1.07 -5.53
N GLN A 222 20.95 1.15 -6.87
CA GLN A 222 20.85 2.41 -7.60
C GLN A 222 19.58 3.20 -7.19
N LEU A 223 18.46 2.50 -6.98
CA LEU A 223 17.22 3.14 -6.55
C LEU A 223 17.30 3.66 -5.12
N LEU A 224 17.85 2.86 -4.18
CA LEU A 224 18.04 3.30 -2.79
C LEU A 224 19.02 4.48 -2.64
N GLU A 225 19.97 4.64 -3.57
CA GLU A 225 20.89 5.77 -3.60
C GLU A 225 20.26 7.06 -4.14
N THR A 226 19.17 6.95 -4.92
CA THR A 226 18.57 8.09 -5.63
C THR A 226 17.15 8.43 -5.18
N ASP A 227 16.50 7.59 -4.38
CA ASP A 227 15.12 7.76 -3.94
C ASP A 227 14.99 7.50 -2.43
N GLU A 228 15.01 8.56 -1.64
CA GLU A 228 14.89 8.53 -0.17
C GLU A 228 13.54 8.00 0.33
N THR A 229 12.55 7.88 -0.55
CA THR A 229 11.25 7.28 -0.24
C THR A 229 11.27 5.75 -0.26
N LEU A 230 12.42 5.15 -0.56
CA LEU A 230 12.65 3.71 -0.52
C LEU A 230 13.53 3.33 0.68
N TRP A 231 13.37 2.11 1.19
CA TRP A 231 14.18 1.60 2.29
C TRP A 231 14.64 0.15 2.11
N CYS A 232 13.96 -0.63 1.27
CA CYS A 232 14.33 -2.02 1.00
C CYS A 232 14.08 -2.44 -0.45
N VAL A 233 14.73 -3.53 -0.82
CA VAL A 233 14.49 -4.27 -2.05
C VAL A 233 14.22 -5.73 -1.70
N SER A 234 13.17 -6.32 -2.22
CA SER A 234 12.84 -7.74 -2.02
C SER A 234 12.94 -8.50 -3.34
N ALA A 235 13.28 -9.78 -3.26
CA ALA A 235 13.25 -10.69 -4.40
C ALA A 235 11.90 -11.42 -4.55
N TRP A 236 10.90 -11.06 -3.75
CA TRP A 236 9.63 -11.77 -3.63
C TRP A 236 8.43 -10.92 -4.07
N ASN A 237 7.36 -11.60 -4.52
CA ASN A 237 6.05 -11.02 -4.78
C ASN A 237 4.96 -12.00 -4.35
N ASP A 238 4.25 -11.67 -3.28
CA ASP A 238 3.15 -12.46 -2.73
C ASP A 238 2.02 -12.70 -3.74
N ASN A 239 1.82 -11.78 -4.69
CA ASN A 239 0.72 -11.80 -5.65
C ASN A 239 1.09 -12.40 -7.01
N ALA A 240 2.29 -12.94 -7.17
CA ALA A 240 2.72 -13.56 -8.43
C ALA A 240 2.07 -14.94 -8.66
N GLY A 241 0.77 -15.06 -8.50
CA GLY A 241 0.02 -16.29 -8.74
C GLY A 241 0.15 -16.78 -10.18
N VAL A 242 0.27 -18.09 -10.38
CA VAL A 242 0.33 -18.73 -11.70
C VAL A 242 -1.04 -19.03 -12.26
N GLN A 243 -2.06 -19.04 -11.41
CA GLN A 243 -3.47 -19.20 -11.79
C GLN A 243 -4.08 -17.84 -12.15
N GLY A 244 -5.13 -17.86 -12.94
CA GLY A 244 -5.80 -16.63 -13.33
C GLY A 244 -5.21 -15.94 -14.57
N ALA A 245 -5.61 -14.70 -14.77
CA ALA A 245 -5.35 -13.94 -16.00
C ALA A 245 -4.23 -12.91 -15.84
N HIS A 246 -3.27 -13.15 -14.94
CA HIS A 246 -2.14 -12.24 -14.74
C HIS A 246 -1.18 -12.24 -15.94
N GLY A 247 -0.70 -11.05 -16.27
CA GLY A 247 0.30 -10.79 -17.28
C GLY A 247 1.62 -10.30 -16.68
N TRP A 248 2.02 -10.86 -15.53
CA TRP A 248 3.27 -10.51 -14.86
C TRP A 248 4.46 -10.56 -15.80
N ARG A 249 5.34 -9.58 -15.70
CA ARG A 249 6.54 -9.47 -16.53
C ARG A 249 7.79 -9.80 -15.73
N VAL A 250 8.68 -10.56 -16.34
CA VAL A 250 9.96 -10.90 -15.73
C VAL A 250 10.89 -9.68 -15.62
N ASP A 251 10.73 -8.70 -16.52
CA ASP A 251 11.55 -7.47 -16.59
C ASP A 251 10.88 -6.25 -15.95
N SER A 252 10.02 -6.42 -14.94
CA SER A 252 9.31 -5.31 -14.30
C SER A 252 9.52 -5.30 -12.78
N LEU A 253 9.82 -4.12 -12.24
CA LEU A 253 9.90 -3.82 -10.81
C LEU A 253 8.75 -2.90 -10.41
N ARG A 254 8.29 -3.03 -9.17
CA ARG A 254 7.23 -2.23 -8.56
C ARG A 254 7.60 -1.74 -7.17
N ARG A 255 6.82 -0.82 -6.65
CA ARG A 255 6.91 -0.32 -5.28
C ARG A 255 5.76 -0.87 -4.42
N THR A 256 6.03 -1.06 -3.13
CA THR A 256 5.02 -1.48 -2.15
C THR A 256 5.30 -0.92 -0.77
N SER A 257 4.22 -0.51 -0.07
CA SER A 257 4.27 -0.19 1.37
C SER A 257 4.26 -1.43 2.25
N TYR A 258 3.96 -2.59 1.68
CA TYR A 258 3.96 -3.85 2.39
C TYR A 258 5.34 -4.49 2.29
N PHE A 259 5.98 -4.81 3.41
CA PHE A 259 7.27 -5.51 3.41
C PHE A 259 7.11 -6.96 2.91
N PRO A 260 7.65 -7.31 1.73
CA PRO A 260 7.44 -8.65 1.16
C PRO A 260 8.27 -9.75 1.82
N GLY A 261 9.42 -9.40 2.41
CA GLY A 261 10.35 -10.39 2.96
C GLY A 261 11.09 -11.20 1.89
N LEU A 262 11.42 -12.44 2.18
CA LEU A 262 11.97 -13.51 1.35
C LEU A 262 13.07 -13.07 0.36
N GLY A 263 14.32 -13.05 0.86
CA GLY A 263 15.46 -12.55 0.09
C GLY A 263 15.34 -11.03 -0.10
N TRP A 264 15.78 -10.26 0.88
CA TRP A 264 15.62 -8.81 0.87
C TRP A 264 16.90 -8.08 1.25
N LEU A 265 17.05 -6.88 0.76
CA LEU A 265 18.19 -5.99 0.96
C LEU A 265 17.75 -4.72 1.67
N THR A 266 18.57 -4.23 2.58
CA THR A 266 18.46 -2.90 3.18
C THR A 266 19.81 -2.20 3.24
N ALA A 267 19.79 -0.87 3.34
CA ALA A 267 20.99 -0.05 3.47
C ALA A 267 21.44 0.06 4.93
N LYS A 268 22.76 0.27 5.12
CA LYS A 268 23.36 0.49 6.43
C LYS A 268 22.76 1.69 7.14
N GLU A 269 22.47 2.76 6.42
CA GLU A 269 21.84 3.96 6.98
C GLU A 269 20.46 3.64 7.60
N THR A 270 19.61 2.90 6.88
CA THR A 270 18.31 2.45 7.41
C THR A 270 18.48 1.51 8.61
N TRP A 271 19.46 0.62 8.54
CA TRP A 271 19.78 -0.27 9.65
C TRP A 271 20.18 0.51 10.90
N ASP A 272 21.17 1.40 10.80
CA ASP A 272 21.72 2.14 11.94
C ASP A 272 20.71 3.12 12.54
N SER A 273 19.94 3.82 11.70
CA SER A 273 19.05 4.89 12.16
C SER A 273 17.65 4.43 12.58
N VAL A 274 17.15 3.33 12.01
CA VAL A 274 15.75 2.91 12.18
C VAL A 274 15.64 1.49 12.72
N LEU A 275 16.20 0.50 12.01
CA LEU A 275 15.91 -0.90 12.29
C LEU A 275 16.64 -1.40 13.55
N GLN A 276 17.93 -1.16 13.66
CA GLN A 276 18.73 -1.64 14.78
C GLN A 276 18.28 -1.06 16.13
N PRO A 277 18.02 0.26 16.27
CA PRO A 277 17.58 0.83 17.55
C PRO A 277 16.22 0.32 18.04
N SER A 278 15.32 0.02 17.12
CA SER A 278 13.92 -0.36 17.42
C SER A 278 13.61 -1.85 17.22
N TRP A 279 14.59 -2.68 16.86
CA TRP A 279 14.39 -4.10 16.56
C TRP A 279 13.66 -4.86 17.70
N PRO A 280 12.64 -5.68 17.41
CA PRO A 280 11.85 -6.32 18.45
C PRO A 280 12.61 -7.44 19.16
N ALA A 281 12.77 -7.31 20.47
CA ALA A 281 13.39 -8.34 21.30
C ALA A 281 12.40 -9.44 21.73
N ALA A 282 11.12 -9.16 21.68
CA ALA A 282 10.05 -10.08 22.06
C ALA A 282 8.83 -9.94 21.14
N PRO A 283 8.96 -10.24 19.84
CA PRO A 283 7.83 -10.16 18.93
C PRO A 283 6.80 -11.24 19.28
N THR A 284 5.52 -10.87 19.27
CA THR A 284 4.41 -11.80 19.53
C THR A 284 3.98 -12.57 18.29
N THR A 285 4.27 -12.01 17.11
CA THR A 285 3.79 -12.54 15.81
C THR A 285 4.90 -12.75 14.77
N GLY A 286 6.14 -12.43 15.10
CA GLY A 286 7.28 -12.51 14.19
C GLY A 286 7.89 -11.14 13.86
N TRP A 287 9.16 -11.13 13.51
CA TRP A 287 9.92 -9.93 13.18
C TRP A 287 9.43 -9.25 11.90
N ASP A 288 8.97 -10.02 10.93
CA ASP A 288 8.44 -9.54 9.66
C ASP A 288 7.10 -8.82 9.81
N HIS A 289 6.23 -9.27 10.72
CA HIS A 289 5.01 -8.56 11.09
C HIS A 289 5.33 -7.22 11.76
N TRP A 290 6.39 -7.17 12.56
CA TRP A 290 6.86 -5.93 13.13
C TRP A 290 7.33 -4.94 12.06
N LEU A 291 8.08 -5.40 11.04
CA LEU A 291 8.47 -4.55 9.91
C LEU A 291 7.26 -4.04 9.10
N ARG A 292 6.20 -4.82 8.95
CA ARG A 292 4.96 -4.43 8.27
C ARG A 292 4.16 -3.39 9.04
N ALA A 293 4.27 -3.37 10.37
CA ALA A 293 3.54 -2.45 11.25
C ALA A 293 4.28 -1.13 11.53
N GLN A 294 5.49 -0.92 10.99
CA GLN A 294 6.35 0.18 11.39
C GLN A 294 5.95 1.54 10.81
N ASP A 295 5.42 2.41 11.65
CA ASP A 295 5.35 3.86 11.40
C ASP A 295 6.75 4.51 11.34
N SER A 296 7.77 3.88 11.95
CA SER A 296 9.16 4.37 11.97
C SER A 296 9.80 4.43 10.58
N LEU A 297 9.32 3.64 9.62
CA LEU A 297 9.73 3.71 8.22
C LEU A 297 9.16 4.94 7.48
N GLN A 298 8.33 5.76 8.16
CA GLN A 298 7.81 7.05 7.68
C GLN A 298 7.11 6.96 6.31
N GLY A 299 6.42 5.86 6.05
CA GLY A 299 5.76 5.61 4.77
C GLY A 299 6.70 5.32 3.60
N ARG A 300 8.00 5.04 3.88
CA ARG A 300 8.93 4.57 2.85
C ARG A 300 8.53 3.18 2.35
N GLU A 301 8.86 2.88 1.11
CA GLU A 301 8.42 1.68 0.40
C GLU A 301 9.58 0.74 0.09
N CYS A 302 9.23 -0.50 -0.23
CA CYS A 302 10.14 -1.49 -0.78
C CYS A 302 9.98 -1.61 -2.30
N VAL A 303 11.05 -1.97 -2.98
CA VAL A 303 11.05 -2.38 -4.39
C VAL A 303 10.90 -3.91 -4.45
N PHE A 304 10.11 -4.41 -5.41
CA PHE A 304 9.96 -5.84 -5.63
C PHE A 304 9.72 -6.18 -7.12
N PRO A 305 10.12 -7.37 -7.61
CA PRO A 305 9.89 -7.79 -8.98
C PRO A 305 8.47 -8.33 -9.19
N GLU A 306 7.87 -8.10 -10.35
CA GLU A 306 6.56 -8.72 -10.68
C GLU A 306 6.63 -10.26 -10.63
N ILE A 307 7.71 -10.86 -11.13
CA ILE A 307 7.97 -12.30 -11.01
C ILE A 307 9.11 -12.51 -10.00
N PRO A 308 8.88 -13.26 -8.91
CA PRO A 308 9.87 -13.53 -7.87
C PRO A 308 11.21 -14.04 -8.38
N ARG A 309 12.30 -13.58 -7.76
CA ARG A 309 13.66 -14.08 -7.98
C ARG A 309 14.10 -15.11 -6.94
N VAL A 310 13.20 -15.44 -6.03
CA VAL A 310 13.35 -16.57 -5.11
C VAL A 310 12.17 -17.50 -5.20
N LYS A 311 12.40 -18.78 -4.95
CA LYS A 311 11.39 -19.83 -4.78
C LYS A 311 11.55 -20.39 -3.39
N HIS A 312 10.50 -20.33 -2.57
CA HIS A 312 10.46 -21.04 -1.31
C HIS A 312 10.32 -22.54 -1.58
N VAL A 313 11.22 -23.34 -1.04
CA VAL A 313 11.19 -24.80 -1.14
C VAL A 313 10.73 -25.32 0.20
N ALA A 314 9.53 -25.89 0.25
CA ALA A 314 9.02 -26.53 1.44
C ALA A 314 9.90 -27.75 1.78
N THR A 315 10.84 -27.57 2.70
CA THR A 315 11.59 -28.66 3.31
C THR A 315 10.83 -29.16 4.54
N GLY A 316 10.72 -30.45 4.73
CA GLY A 316 10.15 -31.02 5.96
C GLY A 316 10.85 -30.41 7.18
N GLY A 317 10.08 -29.84 8.12
CA GLY A 317 10.61 -29.17 9.32
C GLY A 317 10.51 -27.66 9.36
N SER A 318 9.91 -27.00 8.35
CA SER A 318 9.62 -25.57 8.44
C SER A 318 8.69 -25.27 9.62
N THR A 319 9.12 -24.39 10.51
CA THR A 319 8.39 -24.05 11.74
C THR A 319 7.12 -23.25 11.44
N ASN A 320 7.17 -22.38 10.43
CA ASN A 320 6.17 -21.34 10.17
C ASN A 320 5.31 -21.57 8.92
N VAL A 321 5.72 -22.47 8.02
CA VAL A 321 5.01 -22.74 6.76
C VAL A 321 4.35 -24.10 6.81
N ARG A 322 3.03 -24.16 7.03
CA ARG A 322 2.27 -25.41 7.15
C ARG A 322 1.02 -25.39 6.27
N GLY A 323 0.63 -26.56 5.77
CA GLY A 323 -0.65 -26.79 5.10
C GLY A 323 -0.93 -25.84 3.93
N GLY A 324 -1.93 -25.01 4.05
CA GLY A 324 -2.38 -24.09 2.99
C GLY A 324 -1.36 -23.03 2.59
N GLU A 325 -0.47 -22.62 3.49
CA GLU A 325 0.59 -21.65 3.18
C GLU A 325 1.67 -22.24 2.29
N ALA A 326 2.11 -23.48 2.56
CA ALA A 326 3.05 -24.17 1.69
C ALA A 326 2.53 -24.23 0.24
N ALA A 327 1.27 -24.64 0.07
CA ALA A 327 0.62 -24.65 -1.23
C ALA A 327 0.49 -23.25 -1.86
N ALA A 328 0.35 -22.19 -1.05
CA ALA A 328 0.32 -20.81 -1.54
C ALA A 328 1.70 -20.39 -2.08
N PHE A 329 2.78 -20.72 -1.40
CA PHE A 329 4.15 -20.47 -1.88
C PHE A 329 4.46 -21.23 -3.18
N GLU A 330 4.06 -22.50 -3.27
CA GLU A 330 4.28 -23.31 -4.48
C GLU A 330 3.58 -22.74 -5.71
N ARG A 331 2.39 -22.13 -5.54
CA ARG A 331 1.62 -21.52 -6.63
C ARG A 331 2.16 -20.16 -7.09
N ARG A 332 3.27 -19.65 -6.55
CA ARG A 332 3.87 -18.40 -7.03
C ARG A 332 4.80 -18.66 -8.21
N ALA A 333 4.75 -17.77 -9.17
CA ALA A 333 5.67 -17.78 -10.29
C ALA A 333 7.13 -17.64 -9.81
N PHE A 334 8.05 -18.11 -10.60
CA PHE A 334 9.47 -18.04 -10.31
C PHE A 334 10.25 -17.78 -11.60
N ALA A 335 11.17 -16.81 -11.56
CA ALA A 335 11.96 -16.42 -12.74
C ALA A 335 12.95 -17.51 -13.19
N GLY A 336 13.37 -18.40 -12.31
CA GLY A 336 14.20 -19.56 -12.62
C GLY A 336 15.50 -19.19 -13.35
N THR A 337 15.58 -19.56 -14.63
CA THR A 337 16.74 -19.33 -15.51
C THR A 337 16.73 -17.97 -16.21
N SER A 338 15.96 -16.99 -15.72
CA SER A 338 15.91 -15.63 -16.28
C SER A 338 17.30 -14.98 -16.32
N THR A 339 17.54 -14.19 -17.36
CA THR A 339 18.79 -13.45 -17.57
C THR A 339 18.56 -11.95 -17.74
N VAL A 340 17.50 -11.42 -17.15
CA VAL A 340 17.12 -10.01 -17.27
C VAL A 340 18.16 -9.10 -16.62
N GLU A 341 18.58 -8.07 -17.37
CA GLU A 341 19.49 -7.02 -16.90
C GLU A 341 18.85 -5.63 -16.92
N THR A 342 17.76 -5.45 -17.65
CA THR A 342 17.10 -4.15 -17.77
C THR A 342 15.66 -4.27 -17.33
N PHE A 343 15.28 -3.47 -16.36
CA PHE A 343 13.98 -3.53 -15.72
C PHE A 343 13.14 -2.29 -16.00
N GLU A 344 11.87 -2.50 -16.28
CA GLU A 344 10.82 -1.49 -16.29
C GLU A 344 10.50 -1.10 -14.84
N LEU A 345 10.42 0.20 -14.52
CA LEU A 345 10.03 0.73 -13.23
C LEU A 345 8.53 1.07 -13.25
N ALA A 346 7.67 0.07 -13.09
CA ALA A 346 6.23 0.23 -13.22
C ALA A 346 5.61 0.90 -11.98
N GLY A 347 4.98 2.06 -12.17
CA GLY A 347 4.30 2.81 -11.11
C GLY A 347 5.26 3.49 -10.13
N PHE A 348 6.51 3.77 -10.52
CA PHE A 348 7.48 4.51 -9.70
C PHE A 348 7.21 6.01 -9.73
N ASP A 349 6.73 6.55 -10.83
CA ASP A 349 6.30 7.94 -10.91
C ASP A 349 4.85 8.05 -10.42
N GLU A 350 4.68 8.83 -9.35
CA GLU A 350 3.37 9.01 -8.71
C GLU A 350 2.39 9.78 -9.61
N ALA A 351 2.88 10.75 -10.38
CA ALA A 351 2.04 11.54 -11.27
C ALA A 351 1.54 10.70 -12.46
N GLU A 352 2.43 9.89 -13.05
CA GLU A 352 2.06 8.95 -14.11
C GLU A 352 1.07 7.88 -13.60
N LEU A 353 1.31 7.33 -12.41
CA LEU A 353 0.40 6.36 -11.81
C LEU A 353 -0.96 6.98 -11.50
N LYS A 354 -0.99 8.21 -10.98
CA LYS A 354 -2.23 8.96 -10.74
C LYS A 354 -3.01 9.19 -12.04
N GLU A 355 -2.34 9.64 -13.10
CA GLU A 355 -2.96 9.85 -14.41
C GLU A 355 -3.52 8.52 -14.95
N ALA A 356 -2.79 7.43 -14.86
CA ALA A 356 -3.23 6.10 -15.28
C ALA A 356 -4.47 5.63 -14.51
N VAL A 357 -4.50 5.81 -13.19
CA VAL A 357 -5.64 5.45 -12.34
C VAL A 357 -6.87 6.32 -12.64
N LEU A 358 -6.69 7.63 -12.85
CA LEU A 358 -7.80 8.56 -13.12
C LEU A 358 -8.35 8.42 -14.54
N SER A 359 -7.53 8.05 -15.51
CA SER A 359 -7.96 7.79 -16.90
C SER A 359 -8.61 6.41 -17.07
N ALA A 360 -8.28 5.45 -16.20
CA ALA A 360 -8.85 4.11 -16.23
C ALA A 360 -10.37 4.13 -15.95
N LYS A 361 -11.12 3.36 -16.76
CA LYS A 361 -12.58 3.27 -16.59
C LYS A 361 -12.93 2.65 -15.24
N ARG A 362 -13.76 3.32 -14.44
CA ARG A 362 -14.23 2.76 -13.17
C ARG A 362 -15.29 1.70 -13.42
N VAL A 363 -15.10 0.53 -12.81
CA VAL A 363 -15.98 -0.64 -12.97
C VAL A 363 -16.18 -1.37 -11.63
N SER A 364 -17.13 -2.31 -11.58
CA SER A 364 -17.26 -3.24 -10.45
C SER A 364 -16.16 -4.31 -10.46
N VAL A 365 -15.96 -4.97 -9.32
CA VAL A 365 -15.00 -6.09 -9.19
C VAL A 365 -15.27 -7.18 -10.23
N GLU A 366 -16.53 -7.52 -10.44
CA GLU A 366 -16.98 -8.57 -11.36
C GLU A 366 -16.68 -8.21 -12.83
N ALA A 367 -16.85 -6.95 -13.20
CA ALA A 367 -16.51 -6.45 -14.54
C ALA A 367 -14.99 -6.41 -14.78
N ALA A 368 -14.20 -6.07 -13.74
CA ALA A 368 -12.75 -6.01 -13.83
C ALA A 368 -12.09 -7.36 -14.15
N ILE A 369 -12.70 -8.48 -13.75
CA ILE A 369 -12.17 -9.82 -14.02
C ILE A 369 -12.11 -10.12 -15.52
N ARG A 370 -13.05 -9.57 -16.30
CA ARG A 370 -13.23 -9.87 -17.73
C ARG A 370 -12.70 -8.78 -18.66
N THR A 371 -12.17 -7.70 -18.09
CA THR A 371 -11.76 -6.55 -18.90
C THR A 371 -10.53 -6.84 -19.76
N LYS A 372 -10.49 -6.16 -20.92
CA LYS A 372 -9.32 -6.07 -21.82
C LYS A 372 -8.76 -4.65 -21.88
N GLU A 373 -9.32 -3.74 -21.09
CA GLU A 373 -8.95 -2.33 -21.01
C GLU A 373 -8.45 -2.01 -19.59
N ASP A 374 -7.73 -0.92 -19.45
CA ASP A 374 -7.32 -0.42 -18.14
C ASP A 374 -8.54 0.03 -17.35
N VAL A 375 -8.71 -0.53 -16.18
CA VAL A 375 -9.84 -0.23 -15.30
C VAL A 375 -9.41 0.03 -13.88
N SER A 376 -10.20 0.85 -13.17
CA SER A 376 -10.05 1.07 -11.74
C SER A 376 -11.26 0.56 -10.97
N VAL A 377 -11.02 -0.03 -9.80
CA VAL A 377 -12.02 -0.60 -8.91
C VAL A 377 -11.78 -0.10 -7.50
N VAL A 378 -12.75 0.55 -6.89
CA VAL A 378 -12.69 0.94 -5.49
C VAL A 378 -13.13 -0.22 -4.62
N VAL A 379 -12.30 -0.62 -3.68
CA VAL A 379 -12.50 -1.78 -2.82
C VAL A 379 -12.08 -1.49 -1.39
N LYS A 380 -12.56 -2.29 -0.46
CA LYS A 380 -12.12 -2.26 0.95
C LYS A 380 -11.12 -3.40 1.15
N PHE A 381 -9.82 -3.06 1.20
CA PHE A 381 -8.76 -4.05 1.26
C PHE A 381 -8.91 -5.03 2.43
N VAL A 382 -9.32 -4.55 3.58
CA VAL A 382 -9.45 -5.39 4.77
C VAL A 382 -10.69 -6.26 4.72
N GLU A 383 -11.87 -5.68 4.41
CA GLU A 383 -13.15 -6.37 4.46
C GLU A 383 -13.36 -7.33 3.29
N GLU A 384 -12.80 -7.00 2.13
CA GLU A 384 -13.02 -7.76 0.90
C GLU A 384 -11.82 -8.65 0.51
N HIS A 385 -10.74 -8.70 1.31
CA HIS A 385 -9.49 -9.35 0.92
C HIS A 385 -9.68 -10.80 0.45
N ARG A 386 -10.49 -11.61 1.14
CA ARG A 386 -10.73 -13.02 0.76
C ARG A 386 -11.40 -13.16 -0.59
N LYS A 387 -12.38 -12.28 -0.87
CA LYS A 387 -13.07 -12.23 -2.17
C LYS A 387 -12.09 -11.84 -3.26
N LEU A 388 -11.32 -10.78 -3.05
CA LEU A 388 -10.34 -10.26 -4.01
C LEU A 388 -9.20 -11.26 -4.25
N ALA A 389 -8.69 -11.88 -3.18
CA ALA A 389 -7.65 -12.90 -3.28
C ALA A 389 -8.10 -14.10 -4.14
N LYS A 390 -9.33 -14.58 -3.96
CA LYS A 390 -9.90 -15.66 -4.77
C LYS A 390 -10.11 -15.27 -6.24
N LEU A 391 -10.60 -14.04 -6.47
CA LEU A 391 -10.94 -13.58 -7.83
C LEU A 391 -9.71 -13.21 -8.67
N PHE A 392 -8.66 -12.69 -8.02
CA PHE A 392 -7.45 -12.22 -8.68
C PHE A 392 -6.20 -13.07 -8.37
N ASP A 393 -6.34 -14.25 -7.78
CA ASP A 393 -5.22 -15.15 -7.41
C ASP A 393 -4.12 -14.42 -6.60
N LEU A 394 -4.56 -13.64 -5.59
CA LEU A 394 -3.67 -12.88 -4.71
C LEU A 394 -3.34 -13.69 -3.45
N TRP A 395 -2.52 -13.12 -2.58
CA TRP A 395 -2.26 -13.71 -1.25
C TRP A 395 -3.55 -13.75 -0.42
N HIS A 396 -3.78 -14.85 0.29
CA HIS A 396 -5.10 -15.20 0.84
C HIS A 396 -5.38 -14.67 2.25
N THR A 397 -4.36 -14.34 3.05
CA THR A 397 -4.54 -13.89 4.43
C THR A 397 -4.87 -12.41 4.53
N GLU A 398 -4.26 -11.59 3.67
CA GLU A 398 -4.43 -10.15 3.58
C GLU A 398 -4.03 -9.65 2.19
N LEU A 399 -4.45 -8.45 1.79
CA LEU A 399 -3.96 -7.86 0.55
C LEU A 399 -2.56 -7.29 0.74
N ARG A 400 -1.64 -7.70 -0.13
CA ARG A 400 -0.22 -7.35 -0.15
C ARG A 400 0.15 -6.68 -1.47
N GLY A 401 1.32 -6.06 -1.53
CA GLY A 401 1.84 -5.49 -2.77
C GLY A 401 1.23 -4.16 -3.23
N TYR A 402 0.43 -3.50 -2.39
CA TYR A 402 -0.08 -2.15 -2.64
C TYR A 402 0.98 -1.09 -2.29
N ASN A 403 0.96 0.03 -2.99
CA ASN A 403 1.85 1.17 -2.72
C ASN A 403 1.31 2.10 -1.61
N LYS A 404 2.08 3.13 -1.26
CA LYS A 404 1.73 4.11 -0.23
C LYS A 404 0.41 4.85 -0.48
N GLN A 405 -0.01 4.96 -1.75
CA GLN A 405 -1.30 5.53 -2.12
C GLN A 405 -2.46 4.52 -2.04
N GLY A 406 -2.24 3.31 -1.53
CA GLY A 406 -3.27 2.27 -1.45
C GLY A 406 -3.73 1.76 -2.82
N VAL A 407 -2.83 1.74 -3.80
CA VAL A 407 -3.09 1.21 -5.14
C VAL A 407 -2.39 -0.14 -5.30
N LEU A 408 -3.15 -1.18 -5.64
CA LEU A 408 -2.62 -2.46 -6.08
C LEU A 408 -2.89 -2.61 -7.58
N ALA A 409 -1.84 -2.48 -8.39
CA ALA A 409 -1.93 -2.58 -9.84
C ALA A 409 -1.66 -4.02 -10.32
N LEU A 410 -2.62 -4.64 -10.95
CA LEU A 410 -2.60 -6.01 -11.43
C LEU A 410 -2.55 -6.04 -12.95
N ARG A 411 -1.42 -6.40 -13.52
CA ARG A 411 -1.26 -6.56 -14.97
C ARG A 411 -1.99 -7.83 -15.44
N ARG A 412 -2.80 -7.72 -16.48
CA ARG A 412 -3.57 -8.82 -17.07
C ARG A 412 -2.88 -9.37 -18.31
N LYS A 413 -3.11 -10.64 -18.63
CA LYS A 413 -2.77 -11.22 -19.93
C LYS A 413 -3.45 -10.40 -21.03
N GLY A 414 -2.68 -9.91 -22.00
CA GLY A 414 -3.19 -8.98 -23.02
C GLY A 414 -2.86 -7.50 -22.79
N GLY A 415 -2.16 -7.18 -21.67
CA GLY A 415 -1.55 -5.87 -21.42
C GLY A 415 -2.37 -4.88 -20.61
N ALA A 416 -3.68 -5.15 -20.39
CA ALA A 416 -4.52 -4.29 -19.56
C ALA A 416 -4.12 -4.35 -18.08
N THR A 417 -4.35 -3.25 -17.35
CA THR A 417 -4.10 -3.17 -15.91
C THR A 417 -5.41 -2.97 -15.14
N VAL A 418 -5.58 -3.73 -14.08
CA VAL A 418 -6.63 -3.51 -13.08
C VAL A 418 -6.00 -2.81 -11.88
N TYR A 419 -6.45 -1.59 -11.60
CA TYR A 419 -6.07 -0.83 -10.43
C TYR A 419 -7.09 -1.06 -9.32
N LEU A 420 -6.76 -1.84 -8.30
CA LEU A 420 -7.55 -1.95 -7.08
C LEU A 420 -7.16 -0.80 -6.16
N LEU A 421 -8.14 0.05 -5.84
CA LEU A 421 -7.95 1.26 -5.06
C LEU A 421 -8.56 1.04 -3.67
N ASP A 422 -7.72 1.07 -2.64
CA ASP A 422 -8.23 0.99 -1.26
C ASP A 422 -9.07 2.22 -0.93
N GLN A 423 -10.32 2.00 -0.61
CA GLN A 423 -11.26 3.05 -0.26
C GLN A 423 -10.74 3.97 0.86
N ARG A 424 -9.93 3.44 1.80
CA ARG A 424 -9.42 4.16 2.95
C ARG A 424 -8.10 4.89 2.68
N ARG A 425 -7.25 4.33 1.79
CA ARG A 425 -5.87 4.79 1.61
C ARG A 425 -5.66 5.61 0.36
N CYS A 426 -6.44 5.35 -0.72
CA CYS A 426 -6.21 6.01 -2.00
C CYS A 426 -6.75 7.45 -2.00
N PRO A 427 -5.86 8.47 -2.02
CA PRO A 427 -6.29 9.88 -1.98
C PRO A 427 -7.00 10.31 -3.26
N TRP A 428 -6.73 9.62 -4.37
CA TRP A 428 -7.27 10.00 -5.68
C TRP A 428 -8.74 9.63 -5.88
N ILE A 429 -9.30 8.79 -5.01
CA ILE A 429 -10.74 8.54 -4.96
C ILE A 429 -11.46 9.81 -4.52
N GLN A 430 -10.86 10.58 -3.63
CA GLN A 430 -11.46 11.78 -3.02
C GLN A 430 -11.48 12.99 -3.94
N GLU A 431 -10.57 13.11 -4.88
CA GLU A 431 -10.57 14.22 -5.85
C GLU A 431 -11.83 14.25 -6.72
N ARG A 432 -12.56 13.12 -6.81
CA ARG A 432 -13.90 13.03 -7.43
C ARG A 432 -15.06 13.21 -6.45
N ILE A 433 -14.77 13.14 -5.13
CA ILE A 433 -15.78 13.39 -4.08
C ILE A 433 -15.87 14.89 -3.76
N SER A 434 -14.84 15.67 -4.10
CA SER A 434 -14.88 17.13 -3.99
C SER A 434 -15.94 17.79 -4.90
N ASP A 435 -16.52 17.05 -5.86
CA ASP A 435 -17.71 17.48 -6.60
C ASP A 435 -19.03 17.26 -5.82
N ALA A 436 -19.00 16.56 -4.69
CA ALA A 436 -20.07 16.55 -3.72
C ALA A 436 -19.67 17.48 -2.58
N ASP A 437 -20.57 18.35 -2.12
CA ASP A 437 -20.43 19.36 -1.04
C ASP A 437 -19.98 18.79 0.34
N ALA A 438 -19.10 17.79 0.35
CA ALA A 438 -18.63 17.14 1.56
C ALA A 438 -17.57 17.98 2.27
N VAL A 439 -17.82 18.30 3.54
CA VAL A 439 -16.92 19.08 4.40
C VAL A 439 -16.43 18.22 5.55
N VAL A 440 -15.12 18.29 5.83
CA VAL A 440 -14.52 17.63 7.01
C VAL A 440 -14.60 18.58 8.19
N ILE A 441 -15.28 18.16 9.25
CA ILE A 441 -15.51 18.96 10.46
C ILE A 441 -15.04 18.19 11.70
N LYS A 442 -14.17 18.78 12.50
CA LYS A 442 -13.84 18.23 13.82
C LYS A 442 -14.95 18.52 14.83
N ALA A 443 -15.28 17.56 15.66
CA ALA A 443 -16.18 17.77 16.78
C ALA A 443 -15.64 18.89 17.71
N SER A 444 -16.51 19.72 18.28
CA SER A 444 -16.11 20.82 19.15
C SER A 444 -15.52 20.36 20.49
N GLN A 445 -15.92 19.16 20.96
CA GLN A 445 -15.49 18.58 22.23
C GLN A 445 -15.55 17.04 22.18
N PRO A 446 -14.88 16.35 23.11
CA PRO A 446 -14.98 14.90 23.24
C PRO A 446 -16.42 14.42 23.52
N GLY A 447 -16.75 13.21 23.08
CA GLY A 447 -18.05 12.60 23.33
C GLY A 447 -19.18 13.03 22.39
N VAL A 448 -18.89 13.84 21.36
CA VAL A 448 -19.88 14.28 20.37
C VAL A 448 -19.90 13.35 19.17
N ALA A 449 -21.10 12.89 18.78
CA ALA A 449 -21.32 12.06 17.60
C ALA A 449 -21.26 12.89 16.31
N CYS A 450 -20.80 12.27 15.20
CA CYS A 450 -20.75 12.95 13.89
C CYS A 450 -22.14 13.38 13.38
N THR A 451 -23.19 12.65 13.70
CA THR A 451 -24.57 13.07 13.41
C THR A 451 -24.87 14.46 14.00
N SER A 452 -24.44 14.72 15.25
CA SER A 452 -24.65 16.02 15.90
C SER A 452 -23.76 17.11 15.32
N VAL A 453 -22.49 16.77 14.98
CA VAL A 453 -21.53 17.70 14.37
C VAL A 453 -22.06 18.18 13.01
N CYS A 454 -22.47 17.26 12.15
CA CYS A 454 -22.95 17.58 10.82
C CYS A 454 -24.28 18.35 10.87
N ARG A 455 -25.20 17.97 11.76
CA ARG A 455 -26.46 18.71 11.98
C ARG A 455 -26.23 20.16 12.41
N ALA A 456 -25.25 20.40 13.28
CA ALA A 456 -24.89 21.77 13.69
C ALA A 456 -24.36 22.62 12.52
N ALA A 457 -23.81 21.98 11.49
CA ALA A 457 -23.37 22.61 10.26
C ALA A 457 -24.46 22.63 9.14
N GLN A 458 -25.71 22.31 9.48
CA GLN A 458 -26.83 22.17 8.54
C GLN A 458 -26.57 21.12 7.44
N LYS A 459 -25.85 20.06 7.79
CA LYS A 459 -25.43 18.97 6.92
C LYS A 459 -25.80 17.61 7.52
N THR A 460 -25.70 16.57 6.73
CA THR A 460 -25.90 15.19 7.18
C THR A 460 -24.57 14.43 7.24
N CYS A 461 -24.46 13.51 8.18
CA CYS A 461 -23.32 12.61 8.23
C CYS A 461 -23.59 11.40 7.34
N ASP A 462 -22.68 11.09 6.42
CA ASP A 462 -22.72 9.83 5.66
C ASP A 462 -21.67 8.86 6.21
N PRO A 463 -22.06 7.72 6.81
CA PRO A 463 -21.12 6.75 7.35
C PRO A 463 -20.19 6.16 6.29
N LYS A 464 -20.59 6.13 5.02
CA LYS A 464 -19.73 5.70 3.90
C LYS A 464 -18.58 6.66 3.66
N LEU A 465 -18.75 7.93 3.99
CA LEU A 465 -17.74 8.97 3.81
C LEU A 465 -16.82 9.10 5.03
N LEU A 466 -17.22 8.66 6.22
CA LEU A 466 -16.35 8.65 7.41
C LEU A 466 -15.07 7.84 7.21
N VAL A 467 -15.13 6.81 6.37
CA VAL A 467 -13.97 5.98 6.00
C VAL A 467 -12.86 6.82 5.35
N PHE A 468 -13.20 7.90 4.65
CA PHE A 468 -12.21 8.80 4.02
C PHE A 468 -11.49 9.70 5.03
N ALA A 469 -12.13 9.99 6.16
CA ALA A 469 -11.50 10.72 7.26
C ALA A 469 -10.62 9.81 8.15
N ASP A 470 -10.70 8.48 7.99
CA ASP A 470 -10.01 7.48 8.78
C ASP A 470 -8.54 7.33 8.35
N ARG A 471 -7.79 8.43 8.45
CA ARG A 471 -6.40 8.55 7.99
C ARG A 471 -5.58 9.44 8.93
N CYS A 472 -4.39 8.98 9.26
CA CYS A 472 -3.46 9.72 10.13
C CYS A 472 -3.05 11.08 9.58
N ASP A 473 -2.80 11.20 8.28
CA ASP A 473 -2.42 12.46 7.65
C ASP A 473 -3.54 13.50 7.68
N LEU A 474 -4.79 13.06 7.56
CA LEU A 474 -5.94 13.96 7.69
C LEU A 474 -6.19 14.35 9.14
N LEU A 475 -6.10 13.41 10.08
CA LEU A 475 -6.23 13.71 11.51
C LEU A 475 -5.20 14.73 11.98
N ARG A 476 -3.93 14.61 11.56
CA ARG A 476 -2.86 15.57 11.90
C ARG A 476 -3.09 16.98 11.37
N LYS A 477 -3.92 17.17 10.34
CA LYS A 477 -4.32 18.51 9.87
C LYS A 477 -5.34 19.20 10.78
N HIS A 478 -6.07 18.41 11.58
CA HIS A 478 -7.17 18.90 12.42
C HIS A 478 -6.89 18.82 13.92
N PHE A 479 -5.95 17.95 14.33
CA PHE A 479 -5.59 17.69 15.72
C PHE A 479 -4.06 17.69 15.91
N PRO A 480 -3.55 18.00 17.11
CA PRO A 480 -2.11 18.06 17.36
C PRO A 480 -1.42 16.69 17.21
N CYS A 481 -2.09 15.58 17.59
CA CYS A 481 -1.56 14.21 17.52
C CYS A 481 -0.15 14.06 18.14
N ASP A 482 0.14 14.78 19.23
CA ASP A 482 1.48 14.89 19.83
C ASP A 482 2.05 13.54 20.31
N ALA A 483 1.16 12.62 20.72
CA ALA A 483 1.51 11.24 21.08
C ALA A 483 1.46 10.26 19.90
N GLY A 484 1.46 10.77 18.65
CA GLY A 484 1.46 9.97 17.45
C GLY A 484 0.07 9.61 16.91
N CYS A 485 0.07 8.68 15.94
CA CYS A 485 -1.15 8.16 15.35
C CYS A 485 -1.11 6.63 15.39
N GLY A 486 -2.15 6.03 15.98
CA GLY A 486 -2.25 4.58 16.20
C GLY A 486 -3.53 3.98 15.61
N HIS A 487 -3.56 2.65 15.54
CA HIS A 487 -4.71 1.88 15.11
C HIS A 487 -5.47 1.35 16.33
N GLN A 488 -6.79 1.51 16.34
CA GLN A 488 -7.66 1.03 17.40
C GLN A 488 -8.94 0.41 16.85
N LEU A 489 -9.64 -0.35 17.70
CA LEU A 489 -10.97 -0.90 17.41
C LEU A 489 -12.03 0.04 18.00
N GLY A 490 -12.96 0.52 17.19
CA GLY A 490 -14.07 1.33 17.66
C GLY A 490 -14.88 1.95 16.51
N PRO A 491 -16.22 1.94 16.61
CA PRO A 491 -17.08 2.54 15.59
C PRO A 491 -17.07 4.08 15.62
N GLU A 492 -16.50 4.68 16.67
CA GLU A 492 -16.35 6.14 16.82
C GLU A 492 -15.11 6.72 16.13
N LEU A 493 -14.27 5.89 15.53
CA LEU A 493 -13.10 6.35 14.79
C LEU A 493 -13.51 6.91 13.41
N PRO A 494 -12.72 7.79 12.79
CA PRO A 494 -11.46 8.36 13.26
C PRO A 494 -11.63 9.43 14.35
N ALA A 495 -10.67 9.50 15.27
CA ALA A 495 -10.77 10.42 16.40
C ALA A 495 -9.41 10.79 17.00
N PHE A 496 -9.38 11.87 17.79
CA PHE A 496 -8.28 12.29 18.64
C PHE A 496 -8.62 12.01 20.11
N VAL A 497 -7.69 11.47 20.88
CA VAL A 497 -7.88 11.23 22.31
C VAL A 497 -7.55 12.50 23.09
N ALA A 498 -8.58 13.29 23.38
CA ALA A 498 -8.44 14.60 24.01
C ALA A 498 -8.38 14.53 25.54
N ARG A 499 -8.81 13.43 26.17
CA ARG A 499 -8.85 13.30 27.63
C ARG A 499 -7.49 12.92 28.19
N PRO A 500 -6.91 13.69 29.15
CA PRO A 500 -5.64 13.35 29.78
C PRO A 500 -5.77 12.11 30.70
N GLY A 501 -4.63 11.49 31.04
CA GLY A 501 -4.56 10.40 32.00
C GLY A 501 -4.93 9.01 31.46
N ARG A 502 -4.87 8.82 30.14
CA ARG A 502 -4.97 7.52 29.48
C ARG A 502 -3.70 7.22 28.69
N ASP A 503 -3.39 5.96 28.47
CA ASP A 503 -2.20 5.52 27.72
C ASP A 503 -2.17 6.05 26.29
N THR A 504 -3.34 6.35 25.72
CA THR A 504 -3.50 6.90 24.37
C THR A 504 -3.76 8.41 24.35
N SER A 505 -3.60 9.12 25.48
CA SER A 505 -3.82 10.58 25.54
C SER A 505 -2.94 11.31 24.56
N GLY A 506 -3.50 12.25 23.78
CA GLY A 506 -2.78 12.99 22.74
C GLY A 506 -2.54 12.22 21.43
N GLN A 507 -3.02 10.98 21.33
CA GLN A 507 -2.93 10.22 20.09
C GLN A 507 -4.10 10.50 19.13
N CYS A 508 -3.80 10.47 17.85
CA CYS A 508 -4.81 10.30 16.83
C CYS A 508 -5.05 8.81 16.58
N LEU A 509 -6.31 8.41 16.44
CA LEU A 509 -6.69 7.02 16.28
C LEU A 509 -7.47 6.81 14.99
N VAL A 510 -7.02 5.86 14.19
CA VAL A 510 -7.71 5.34 13.00
C VAL A 510 -8.20 3.92 13.25
N ALA A 511 -9.26 3.50 12.55
CA ALA A 511 -9.83 2.18 12.75
C ALA A 511 -8.86 1.09 12.28
N SER A 512 -8.58 0.11 13.13
CA SER A 512 -7.97 -1.16 12.73
C SER A 512 -9.03 -2.07 12.09
N GLY A 513 -8.56 -2.97 11.20
CA GLY A 513 -9.38 -3.78 10.31
C GLY A 513 -10.67 -4.36 10.91
N GLY A 514 -11.73 -4.33 10.11
CA GLY A 514 -13.02 -4.94 10.43
C GLY A 514 -14.06 -4.01 11.06
N PHE A 515 -13.68 -2.82 11.55
CA PHE A 515 -14.64 -1.85 12.08
C PHE A 515 -15.04 -0.82 11.03
N THR A 516 -16.34 -0.68 10.80
CA THR A 516 -16.90 0.39 9.96
C THR A 516 -17.27 1.55 10.89
N PRO A 517 -16.70 2.76 10.68
CA PRO A 517 -17.11 3.95 11.41
C PRO A 517 -18.61 4.21 11.26
N THR A 518 -19.27 4.64 12.32
CA THR A 518 -20.69 5.03 12.29
C THR A 518 -20.87 6.48 12.70
N CYS A 519 -21.91 7.13 12.17
CA CYS A 519 -22.20 8.52 12.47
C CYS A 519 -22.60 8.77 13.93
N ASP A 520 -23.29 7.81 14.56
CA ASP A 520 -23.85 7.95 15.90
C ASP A 520 -22.91 7.53 17.03
N ALA A 521 -21.85 6.79 16.70
CA ALA A 521 -20.89 6.36 17.70
C ALA A 521 -20.17 7.55 18.32
N LYS A 522 -19.90 7.43 19.62
CA LYS A 522 -19.20 8.42 20.43
C LYS A 522 -18.46 7.76 21.59
N HIS A 523 -17.36 8.36 22.02
CA HIS A 523 -16.63 7.92 23.18
C HIS A 523 -16.22 9.14 24.03
N PRO A 524 -16.38 9.13 25.35
CA PRO A 524 -16.22 10.31 26.20
C PRO A 524 -14.79 10.86 26.28
N ALA A 525 -13.79 10.10 25.83
CA ALA A 525 -12.40 10.53 25.77
C ALA A 525 -11.96 11.00 24.40
N THR A 526 -12.76 10.78 23.33
CA THR A 526 -12.34 11.04 21.95
C THR A 526 -13.12 12.18 21.31
N GLN A 527 -12.40 13.00 20.56
CA GLN A 527 -12.92 14.08 19.72
C GLN A 527 -12.86 13.61 18.26
N ARG A 528 -14.01 13.52 17.63
CA ARG A 528 -14.16 12.90 16.31
C ARG A 528 -13.81 13.84 15.15
N LEU A 529 -13.34 13.26 14.05
CA LEU A 529 -13.28 13.90 12.74
C LEU A 529 -14.45 13.39 11.90
N CYS A 530 -15.31 14.28 11.44
CA CYS A 530 -16.58 13.96 10.78
C CYS A 530 -16.56 14.40 9.33
N VAL A 531 -17.24 13.66 8.46
CA VAL A 531 -17.49 14.04 7.06
C VAL A 531 -18.97 14.32 6.90
N CYS A 532 -19.30 15.52 6.48
CA CYS A 532 -20.66 16.05 6.40
C CYS A 532 -20.99 16.45 4.95
N VAL A 533 -22.15 16.03 4.44
CA VAL A 533 -22.67 16.36 3.10
C VAL A 533 -23.96 17.14 3.16
#